data_0c3f425da9d4b91e7fe8f0946fc0c462
#
_entry.id   0c3f425da9d4b91e7fe8f0946fc0c462
#
_cell.length_a   1.000
_cell.length_b   1.000
_cell.length_c   1.000
_cell.angle_alpha   90.00
_cell.angle_beta   90.00
_cell.angle_gamma   90.00
#
_symmetry.space_group_name_H-M   'P 1'
#
loop_
_entity.id
_entity.type
_entity.pdbx_description
1 polymer ?
#
loop_
_entity_poly.entity_id
_entity_poly.type
_entity_poly.pdbx_seq_one_letter_code
_entity_poly.pdbx_strand_id
1 'polypeptide(L)'
;TDDLRSALEQMVVFPFEMAGAMVPQMKKRKSGKILFVTSATPLRGLPNYSMYVTARGATNALAVSLAQELGRDNIQVNAIAPNYVESPNYFPPELVNDPKSLAKMTRNIPLKRLGKPEEVAALIAFYASDQSDFITGHIMPFAGGWA
;
A
#
# COMPACT_ATOMS: atom_id res chain seq x y z
N THR A 1 14.46 -14.09 11.42
CA THR A 1 15.76 -13.84 11.18
C THR A 1 16.06 -13.68 9.74
N ASP A 2 16.45 -14.65 8.92
CA ASP A 2 16.79 -14.35 7.52
C ASP A 2 15.54 -13.98 6.68
N ASP A 3 14.42 -14.61 6.93
CA ASP A 3 13.15 -14.23 6.29
C ASP A 3 12.72 -12.80 6.65
N LEU A 4 12.91 -12.38 7.91
CA LEU A 4 12.64 -11.01 8.32
C LEU A 4 13.58 -10.02 7.63
N ARG A 5 14.88 -10.33 7.56
CA ARG A 5 15.86 -9.50 6.85
C ARG A 5 15.52 -9.36 5.38
N SER A 6 15.17 -10.47 4.71
CA SER A 6 14.74 -10.46 3.32
C SER A 6 13.46 -9.63 3.11
N ALA A 7 12.48 -9.74 4.02
CA ALA A 7 11.27 -8.93 3.97
C ALA A 7 11.56 -7.43 4.14
N LEU A 8 12.44 -7.07 5.08
CA LEU A 8 12.85 -5.68 5.29
C LEU A 8 13.63 -5.15 4.08
N GLU A 9 14.54 -5.94 3.51
CA GLU A 9 15.30 -5.56 2.31
C GLU A 9 14.36 -5.22 1.14
N GLN A 10 13.44 -6.14 0.82
CA GLN A 10 12.56 -5.98 -0.33
C GLN A 10 11.46 -4.92 -0.11
N MET A 11 10.92 -4.81 1.10
CA MET A 11 9.73 -3.99 1.35
C MET A 11 10.05 -2.64 2.00
N VAL A 12 11.25 -2.44 2.51
CA VAL A 12 11.65 -1.19 3.20
C VAL A 12 12.88 -0.58 2.56
N VAL A 13 14.01 -1.30 2.53
CA VAL A 13 15.29 -0.75 2.05
C VAL A 13 15.19 -0.38 0.58
N PHE A 14 14.75 -1.30 -0.28
CA PHE A 14 14.61 -1.04 -1.70
C PHE A 14 13.65 0.13 -2.02
N PRO A 15 12.42 0.22 -1.49
CA PRO A 15 11.56 1.38 -1.68
C PRO A 15 12.15 2.69 -1.15
N PHE A 16 12.89 2.66 -0.05
CA PHE A 16 13.60 3.82 0.49
C PHE A 16 14.67 4.33 -0.47
N GLU A 17 15.51 3.44 -0.99
CA GLU A 17 16.57 3.77 -1.95
C GLU A 17 16.00 4.30 -3.27
N MET A 18 14.92 3.68 -3.77
CA MET A 18 14.22 4.14 -4.98
C MET A 18 13.66 5.55 -4.79
N ALA A 19 13.02 5.84 -3.67
CA ALA A 19 12.55 7.19 -3.36
C ALA A 19 13.73 8.17 -3.28
N GLY A 20 14.82 7.79 -2.60
CA GLY A 20 16.05 8.59 -2.48
C GLY A 20 16.65 8.96 -3.83
N ALA A 21 16.68 8.02 -4.77
CA ALA A 21 17.20 8.25 -6.13
C ALA A 21 16.35 9.25 -6.94
N MET A 22 15.02 9.29 -6.70
CA MET A 22 14.10 10.16 -7.45
C MET A 22 13.96 11.57 -6.85
N VAL A 23 14.12 11.71 -5.54
CA VAL A 23 13.90 12.97 -4.81
C VAL A 23 14.73 14.15 -5.31
N PRO A 24 16.04 14.04 -5.64
CA PRO A 24 16.83 15.19 -6.08
C PRO A 24 16.24 15.91 -7.30
N GLN A 25 15.81 15.16 -8.31
CA GLN A 25 15.20 15.75 -9.51
C GLN A 25 13.81 16.35 -9.22
N MET A 26 13.03 15.74 -8.32
CA MET A 26 11.73 16.26 -7.89
C MET A 26 11.90 17.59 -7.13
N LYS A 27 12.87 17.68 -6.23
CA LYS A 27 13.21 18.92 -5.52
C LYS A 27 13.64 20.04 -6.49
N LYS A 28 14.44 19.71 -7.50
CA LYS A 28 14.90 20.68 -8.52
C LYS A 28 13.73 21.29 -9.28
N ARG A 29 12.72 20.48 -9.65
CA ARG A 29 11.54 20.98 -10.41
C ARG A 29 10.38 21.45 -9.51
N LYS A 30 10.51 21.33 -8.16
CA LYS A 30 9.46 21.69 -7.19
C LYS A 30 8.13 21.00 -7.48
N SER A 31 8.20 19.74 -7.89
CA SER A 31 7.02 18.93 -8.21
C SER A 31 7.36 17.45 -8.21
N GLY A 32 6.51 16.64 -7.61
CA GLY A 32 6.63 15.19 -7.62
C GLY A 32 5.54 14.50 -6.83
N LYS A 33 5.29 13.26 -7.20
CA LYS A 33 4.40 12.37 -6.44
C LYS A 33 5.10 11.03 -6.22
N ILE A 34 5.11 10.58 -4.97
CA ILE A 34 5.61 9.27 -4.57
C ILE A 34 4.43 8.52 -3.97
N LEU A 35 4.12 7.36 -4.53
CA LEU A 35 3.03 6.54 -4.08
C LEU A 35 3.55 5.13 -3.77
N PHE A 36 3.57 4.78 -2.50
CA PHE A 36 3.90 3.44 -2.06
C PHE A 36 2.67 2.53 -2.12
N VAL A 37 2.83 1.33 -2.67
CA VAL A 37 1.82 0.28 -2.55
C VAL A 37 2.24 -0.65 -1.42
N THR A 38 1.54 -0.57 -0.30
CA THR A 38 1.91 -1.23 0.95
C THR A 38 0.91 -2.35 1.33
N SER A 39 0.34 -2.27 2.51
CA SER A 39 -0.71 -3.18 2.98
C SER A 39 -1.55 -2.55 4.09
N ALA A 40 -2.81 -2.92 4.16
CA ALA A 40 -3.68 -2.57 5.29
C ALA A 40 -3.41 -3.42 6.55
N THR A 41 -2.65 -4.51 6.42
CA THR A 41 -2.42 -5.42 7.55
C THR A 41 -1.76 -4.77 8.78
N PRO A 42 -0.84 -3.79 8.67
CA PRO A 42 -0.31 -3.08 9.84
C PRO A 42 -1.35 -2.24 10.59
N LEU A 43 -2.44 -1.84 9.95
CA LEU A 43 -3.46 -1.00 10.56
C LEU A 43 -4.37 -1.78 11.52
N ARG A 44 -4.43 -3.10 11.35
CA ARG A 44 -5.28 -3.98 12.18
C ARG A 44 -4.51 -5.09 12.88
N GLY A 45 -3.39 -5.53 12.31
CA GLY A 45 -2.69 -6.76 12.67
C GLY A 45 -3.25 -7.98 11.95
N LEU A 46 -2.37 -8.94 11.68
CA LEU A 46 -2.72 -10.22 11.07
C LEU A 46 -1.95 -11.34 11.76
N PRO A 47 -2.63 -12.28 12.45
CA PRO A 47 -1.98 -13.42 13.10
C PRO A 47 -1.13 -14.23 12.12
N ASN A 48 0.04 -14.70 12.58
CA ASN A 48 1.01 -15.49 11.81
C ASN A 48 1.72 -14.77 10.65
N TYR A 49 1.57 -13.43 10.54
CA TYR A 49 2.19 -12.62 9.51
C TYR A 49 3.08 -11.49 10.08
N SER A 50 3.61 -11.67 11.31
CA SER A 50 4.35 -10.61 12.02
C SER A 50 5.49 -10.01 11.22
N MET A 51 6.29 -10.82 10.51
CA MET A 51 7.39 -10.34 9.67
C MET A 51 6.87 -9.42 8.54
N TYR A 52 5.88 -9.88 7.81
CA TYR A 52 5.24 -9.12 6.73
C TYR A 52 4.59 -7.82 7.24
N VAL A 53 3.83 -7.94 8.33
CA VAL A 53 3.15 -6.79 8.97
C VAL A 53 4.18 -5.76 9.46
N THR A 54 5.30 -6.21 10.05
CA THR A 54 6.39 -5.33 10.48
C THR A 54 7.01 -4.59 9.30
N ALA A 55 7.38 -5.28 8.22
CA ALA A 55 7.98 -4.65 7.05
C ALA A 55 7.00 -3.67 6.37
N ARG A 56 5.73 -4.06 6.17
CA ARG A 56 4.72 -3.16 5.59
C ARG A 56 4.39 -1.97 6.50
N GLY A 57 4.42 -2.16 7.83
CA GLY A 57 4.27 -1.07 8.80
C GLY A 57 5.41 -0.06 8.71
N ALA A 58 6.64 -0.53 8.54
CA ALA A 58 7.80 0.34 8.32
C ALA A 58 7.65 1.17 7.04
N THR A 59 7.17 0.58 5.93
CA THR A 59 6.93 1.32 4.68
C THR A 59 5.78 2.33 4.82
N ASN A 60 4.74 2.02 5.59
CA ASN A 60 3.68 2.97 5.92
C ASN A 60 4.26 4.18 6.69
N ALA A 61 5.10 3.95 7.69
CA ALA A 61 5.77 5.00 8.45
C ALA A 61 6.72 5.83 7.58
N LEU A 62 7.45 5.18 6.66
CA LEU A 62 8.32 5.85 5.69
C LEU A 62 7.53 6.85 4.83
N ALA A 63 6.36 6.48 4.31
CA ALA A 63 5.52 7.37 3.51
C ALA A 63 5.13 8.63 4.30
N VAL A 64 4.75 8.48 5.57
CA VAL A 64 4.38 9.60 6.45
C VAL A 64 5.58 10.51 6.72
N SER A 65 6.76 9.94 7.02
CA SER A 65 7.97 10.72 7.28
C SER A 65 8.42 11.51 6.05
N LEU A 66 8.50 10.85 4.90
CA LEU A 66 8.89 11.52 3.65
C LEU A 66 7.91 12.63 3.25
N ALA A 67 6.62 12.50 3.54
CA ALA A 67 5.64 13.56 3.31
C ALA A 67 5.97 14.83 4.09
N GLN A 68 6.38 14.70 5.36
CA GLN A 68 6.79 15.84 6.19
C GLN A 68 8.10 16.49 5.68
N GLU A 69 9.04 15.66 5.22
CA GLU A 69 10.33 16.14 4.74
C GLU A 69 10.24 16.86 3.38
N LEU A 70 9.35 16.39 2.50
CA LEU A 70 9.31 16.76 1.09
C LEU A 70 8.18 17.73 0.72
N GLY A 71 7.23 17.95 1.62
CA GLY A 71 6.07 18.82 1.37
C GLY A 71 6.47 20.27 1.00
N ARG A 72 7.52 20.82 1.63
CA ARG A 72 8.05 22.15 1.30
C ARG A 72 8.57 22.29 -0.15
N ASP A 73 8.87 21.16 -0.79
CA ASP A 73 9.33 21.08 -2.17
C ASP A 73 8.19 20.75 -3.14
N ASN A 74 6.93 20.83 -2.68
CA ASN A 74 5.73 20.47 -3.42
C ASN A 74 5.78 19.02 -3.97
N ILE A 75 6.25 18.10 -3.11
CA ILE A 75 6.29 16.67 -3.40
C ILE A 75 5.31 15.97 -2.46
N GLN A 76 4.28 15.36 -3.02
CA GLN A 76 3.31 14.58 -2.26
C GLN A 76 3.79 13.14 -2.11
N VAL A 77 3.72 12.61 -0.89
CA VAL A 77 4.09 11.23 -0.59
C VAL A 77 2.93 10.56 0.13
N ASN A 78 2.41 9.50 -0.45
CA ASN A 78 1.28 8.75 0.11
C ASN A 78 1.51 7.24 0.00
N ALA A 79 0.69 6.46 0.69
CA ALA A 79 0.63 5.01 0.56
C ALA A 79 -0.79 4.54 0.27
N ILE A 80 -0.96 3.64 -0.68
CA ILE A 80 -2.16 2.82 -0.82
C ILE A 80 -1.86 1.50 -0.12
N ALA A 81 -2.75 1.11 0.75
CA ALA A 81 -2.63 -0.05 1.62
C ALA A 81 -3.71 -1.10 1.30
N PRO A 82 -3.53 -1.93 0.25
CA PRO A 82 -4.50 -2.93 -0.15
C PRO A 82 -4.56 -4.10 0.84
N ASN A 83 -5.74 -4.74 0.91
CA ASN A 83 -5.91 -6.10 1.39
C ASN A 83 -7.14 -6.71 0.71
N TYR A 84 -7.15 -8.02 0.52
CA TYR A 84 -8.25 -8.75 -0.11
C TYR A 84 -8.58 -8.26 -1.54
N VAL A 85 -7.57 -8.02 -2.34
CA VAL A 85 -7.71 -7.71 -3.78
C VAL A 85 -7.54 -8.99 -4.58
N GLU A 86 -8.39 -9.20 -5.58
CA GLU A 86 -8.31 -10.35 -6.50
C GLU A 86 -6.91 -10.46 -7.11
N SER A 87 -6.34 -11.66 -7.03
CA SER A 87 -5.02 -11.98 -7.56
C SER A 87 -4.93 -13.47 -7.76
N PRO A 88 -4.49 -13.95 -8.94
CA PRO A 88 -4.34 -15.40 -9.18
C PRO A 88 -3.44 -16.10 -8.16
N ASN A 89 -2.45 -15.39 -7.61
CA ASN A 89 -1.50 -15.95 -6.65
C ASN A 89 -2.08 -16.11 -5.23
N TYR A 90 -2.94 -15.17 -4.80
CA TYR A 90 -3.50 -15.19 -3.44
C TYR A 90 -4.94 -15.71 -3.39
N PHE A 91 -5.67 -15.50 -4.47
CA PHE A 91 -7.09 -15.88 -4.61
C PHE A 91 -7.28 -16.57 -5.95
N PRO A 92 -6.82 -17.84 -6.08
CA PRO A 92 -6.95 -18.58 -7.33
C PRO A 92 -8.42 -18.76 -7.73
N PRO A 93 -8.69 -18.83 -9.05
CA PRO A 93 -10.06 -18.87 -9.59
C PRO A 93 -10.93 -19.97 -8.97
N GLU A 94 -10.36 -21.11 -8.61
CA GLU A 94 -11.06 -22.23 -7.99
C GLU A 94 -11.68 -21.86 -6.62
N LEU A 95 -11.00 -20.99 -5.87
CA LEU A 95 -11.51 -20.51 -4.58
C LEU A 95 -12.51 -19.34 -4.74
N VAL A 96 -12.26 -18.46 -5.70
CA VAL A 96 -13.11 -17.29 -5.93
C VAL A 96 -14.44 -17.69 -6.56
N ASN A 97 -14.45 -18.71 -7.43
CA ASN A 97 -15.62 -19.19 -8.12
C ASN A 97 -16.48 -20.14 -7.26
N ASP A 98 -15.97 -20.63 -6.12
CA ASP A 98 -16.78 -21.38 -5.17
C ASP A 98 -17.45 -20.45 -4.16
N PRO A 99 -18.81 -20.33 -4.15
CA PRO A 99 -19.52 -19.40 -3.27
C PRO A 99 -19.26 -19.61 -1.79
N LYS A 100 -19.02 -20.87 -1.35
CA LYS A 100 -18.76 -21.18 0.07
C LYS A 100 -17.36 -20.68 0.47
N SER A 101 -16.36 -20.92 -0.36
CA SER A 101 -14.98 -20.45 -0.14
C SER A 101 -14.92 -18.93 -0.16
N LEU A 102 -15.57 -18.30 -1.11
CA LEU A 102 -15.65 -16.84 -1.21
C LEU A 102 -16.32 -16.22 0.02
N ALA A 103 -17.47 -16.77 0.47
CA ALA A 103 -18.16 -16.31 1.67
C ALA A 103 -17.29 -16.43 2.92
N LYS A 104 -16.50 -17.52 3.04
CA LYS A 104 -15.57 -17.73 4.14
C LYS A 104 -14.43 -16.71 4.11
N MET A 105 -13.82 -16.47 2.95
CA MET A 105 -12.73 -15.48 2.78
C MET A 105 -13.20 -14.06 3.07
N THR A 106 -14.39 -13.68 2.61
CA THR A 106 -14.93 -12.32 2.75
C THR A 106 -15.71 -12.09 4.04
N ARG A 107 -15.79 -13.10 4.92
CA ARG A 107 -16.57 -13.07 6.17
C ARG A 107 -16.30 -11.80 7.01
N ASN A 108 -15.04 -11.43 7.11
CA ASN A 108 -14.57 -10.29 7.93
C ASN A 108 -14.44 -8.99 7.13
N ILE A 109 -14.82 -8.97 5.86
CA ILE A 109 -14.83 -7.78 5.02
C ILE A 109 -16.26 -7.19 5.04
N PRO A 110 -16.47 -5.95 5.52
CA PRO A 110 -17.80 -5.34 5.52
C PRO A 110 -18.49 -5.35 4.17
N LEU A 111 -17.78 -5.06 3.08
CA LEU A 111 -18.33 -5.06 1.72
C LEU A 111 -18.61 -6.46 1.14
N LYS A 112 -18.27 -7.56 1.86
CA LYS A 112 -18.58 -8.96 1.50
C LYS A 112 -18.10 -9.41 0.12
N ARG A 113 -17.07 -8.79 -0.40
CA ARG A 113 -16.42 -9.14 -1.66
C ARG A 113 -14.93 -8.87 -1.62
N LEU A 114 -14.20 -9.37 -2.59
CA LEU A 114 -12.84 -8.94 -2.87
C LEU A 114 -12.86 -7.60 -3.62
N GLY A 115 -11.82 -6.80 -3.46
CA GLY A 115 -11.54 -5.65 -4.30
C GLY A 115 -11.04 -6.12 -5.67
N LYS A 116 -11.24 -5.32 -6.70
CA LYS A 116 -10.75 -5.60 -8.04
C LYS A 116 -9.46 -4.83 -8.34
N PRO A 117 -8.54 -5.39 -9.14
CA PRO A 117 -7.34 -4.68 -9.57
C PRO A 117 -7.63 -3.32 -10.22
N GLU A 118 -8.70 -3.23 -11.01
CA GLU A 118 -9.13 -1.98 -11.67
C GLU A 118 -9.54 -0.90 -10.67
N GLU A 119 -10.13 -1.29 -9.53
CA GLU A 119 -10.51 -0.35 -8.47
C GLU A 119 -9.25 0.21 -7.77
N VAL A 120 -8.21 -0.63 -7.57
CA VAL A 120 -6.90 -0.18 -7.06
C VAL A 120 -6.23 0.75 -8.08
N ALA A 121 -6.25 0.39 -9.37
CA ALA A 121 -5.67 1.19 -10.43
C ALA A 121 -6.32 2.59 -10.53
N ALA A 122 -7.66 2.68 -10.39
CA ALA A 122 -8.37 3.95 -10.35
C ALA A 122 -7.93 4.83 -9.17
N LEU A 123 -7.73 4.22 -7.99
CA LEU A 123 -7.23 4.92 -6.82
C LEU A 123 -5.79 5.41 -7.02
N ILE A 124 -4.91 4.58 -7.60
CA ILE A 124 -3.54 4.95 -7.97
C ILE A 124 -3.55 6.14 -8.94
N ALA A 125 -4.39 6.09 -9.98
CA ALA A 125 -4.52 7.16 -10.96
C ALA A 125 -4.96 8.48 -10.31
N PHE A 126 -5.92 8.44 -9.38
CA PHE A 126 -6.33 9.61 -8.60
C PHE A 126 -5.15 10.21 -7.82
N TYR A 127 -4.42 9.40 -7.04
CA TYR A 127 -3.27 9.87 -6.27
C TYR A 127 -2.10 10.36 -7.14
N ALA A 128 -1.98 9.88 -8.36
CA ALA A 128 -0.98 10.31 -9.32
C ALA A 128 -1.38 11.59 -10.09
N SER A 129 -2.64 11.99 -10.04
CA SER A 129 -3.17 13.17 -10.74
C SER A 129 -3.07 14.44 -9.91
N ASP A 130 -3.22 15.60 -10.56
CA ASP A 130 -3.25 16.93 -9.91
C ASP A 130 -4.48 17.10 -8.98
N GLN A 131 -5.51 16.26 -9.11
CA GLN A 131 -6.67 16.27 -8.21
C GLN A 131 -6.33 15.92 -6.76
N SER A 132 -5.18 15.32 -6.52
CA SER A 132 -4.69 14.93 -5.20
C SER A 132 -3.56 15.83 -4.66
N ASP A 133 -3.33 17.00 -5.22
CA ASP A 133 -2.18 17.87 -4.89
C ASP A 133 -2.15 18.32 -3.43
N PHE A 134 -3.30 18.36 -2.75
CA PHE A 134 -3.37 18.72 -1.32
C PHE A 134 -3.41 17.48 -0.39
N ILE A 135 -3.12 16.29 -0.93
CA ILE A 135 -3.09 15.04 -0.15
C ILE A 135 -1.64 14.56 -0.05
N THR A 136 -1.09 14.57 1.17
CA THR A 136 0.24 14.04 1.46
C THR A 136 0.29 13.44 2.87
N GLY A 137 1.13 12.44 3.10
CA GLY A 137 1.26 11.74 4.37
C GLY A 137 0.11 10.77 4.68
N HIS A 138 -0.72 10.46 3.70
CA HIS A 138 -1.89 9.62 3.88
C HIS A 138 -1.58 8.15 3.60
N ILE A 139 -2.07 7.28 4.48
CA ILE A 139 -2.10 5.83 4.26
C ILE A 139 -3.54 5.47 3.98
N MET A 140 -3.86 5.16 2.72
CA MET A 140 -5.22 4.87 2.28
C MET A 140 -5.50 3.37 2.31
N PRO A 141 -6.29 2.87 3.28
CA PRO A 141 -6.70 1.48 3.29
C PRO A 141 -7.63 1.17 2.11
N PHE A 142 -7.23 0.20 1.28
CA PHE A 142 -8.08 -0.33 0.22
C PHE A 142 -8.43 -1.79 0.57
N ALA A 143 -9.40 -1.96 1.46
CA ALA A 143 -9.65 -3.24 2.13
C ALA A 143 -11.14 -3.56 2.36
N GLY A 144 -12.05 -2.84 1.71
CA GLY A 144 -13.50 -3.05 1.85
C GLY A 144 -14.06 -2.88 3.26
N GLY A 145 -13.38 -2.06 4.10
CA GLY A 145 -13.71 -1.81 5.49
C GLY A 145 -13.11 -2.84 6.47
N TRP A 146 -12.20 -3.71 6.01
CA TRP A 146 -11.53 -4.68 6.89
C TRP A 146 -10.56 -4.01 7.87
N ALA A 147 -9.96 -2.87 7.49
CA ALA A 147 -9.06 -2.04 8.32
C ALA A 147 -9.37 -0.56 8.07
#